data_6232d48a3e2ab8f5d0b315261bb94788
#
_entry.id   6232d48a3e2ab8f5d0b315261bb94788
#
_cell.length_a   1.000
_cell.length_b   1.000
_cell.length_c   1.000
_cell.angle_alpha   90.00
_cell.angle_beta   90.00
_cell.angle_gamma   90.00
#
_symmetry.space_group_name_H-M   'P 1'
#
loop_
_entity.id
_entity.type
_entity.pdbx_description
1 polymer ?
#
loop_
_entity_poly.entity_id
_entity_poly.type
_entity_poly.pdbx_seq_one_letter_code
_entity_poly.pdbx_strand_id
1 'polypeptide(L)'
;TQRTVVVRAQIIDRVQFDAMGVFQYSPEGGTVAGTLDADESLHVPDNIKSSRETELMLLQQEIAFDNAAYVAEQECLFDVLIDGPLEGEDGYWSGRCYHQAPEVDARTIVISKSPLSPGQLIRCKIIGSDEYDLLARPESECERVVSLPISG
;
A
#
# COMPACT_ATOMS: atom_id res chain seq x y z
N THR A 1 3.98 -11.26 26.11
CA THR A 1 3.45 -12.64 26.04
C THR A 1 2.91 -12.95 24.65
N GLN A 2 2.97 -14.21 24.23
CA GLN A 2 2.47 -14.69 22.93
C GLN A 2 1.00 -14.26 22.65
N ARG A 3 0.20 -14.13 23.70
CA ARG A 3 -1.18 -13.64 23.65
C ARG A 3 -1.34 -12.22 23.07
N THR A 4 -0.35 -11.36 23.27
CA THR A 4 -0.41 -9.96 22.77
C THR A 4 -0.21 -9.86 21.25
N VAL A 5 0.60 -10.74 20.66
CA VAL A 5 0.82 -10.79 19.20
C VAL A 5 -0.44 -11.30 18.49
N VAL A 6 -1.04 -12.37 19.01
CA VAL A 6 -2.29 -12.92 18.48
C VAL A 6 -3.40 -11.85 18.42
N VAL A 7 -3.56 -11.04 19.47
CA VAL A 7 -4.56 -9.95 19.50
C VAL A 7 -4.23 -8.87 18.44
N ARG A 8 -2.96 -8.52 18.24
CA ARG A 8 -2.55 -7.54 17.24
C ARG A 8 -2.77 -8.08 15.82
N ALA A 9 -2.39 -9.32 15.54
CA ALA A 9 -2.66 -9.97 14.26
C ALA A 9 -4.16 -10.03 13.95
N GLN A 10 -5.01 -10.35 14.94
CA GLN A 10 -6.46 -10.34 14.78
C GLN A 10 -7.02 -8.94 14.50
N ILE A 11 -6.41 -7.87 15.04
CA ILE A 11 -6.82 -6.49 14.73
C ILE A 11 -6.45 -6.14 13.29
N ILE A 12 -5.24 -6.47 12.86
CA ILE A 12 -4.76 -6.21 11.49
C ILE A 12 -5.66 -6.93 10.48
N ASP A 13 -5.88 -8.23 10.68
CA ASP A 13 -6.74 -9.06 9.84
C ASP A 13 -8.19 -8.55 9.80
N ARG A 14 -8.71 -8.04 10.90
CA ARG A 14 -10.08 -7.53 10.98
C ARG A 14 -10.27 -6.12 10.40
N VAL A 15 -9.27 -5.26 10.55
CA VAL A 15 -9.34 -3.86 10.12
C VAL A 15 -8.95 -3.70 8.66
N GLN A 16 -8.08 -4.59 8.13
CA GLN A 16 -7.63 -4.57 6.73
C GLN A 16 -7.01 -3.22 6.34
N PHE A 17 -5.94 -2.82 7.07
CA PHE A 17 -5.25 -1.55 6.78
C PHE A 17 -4.65 -1.55 5.37
N ASP A 18 -4.78 -0.46 4.64
CA ASP A 18 -4.12 -0.28 3.34
C ASP A 18 -2.59 -0.26 3.49
N ALA A 19 -2.10 0.39 4.54
CA ALA A 19 -0.67 0.40 4.88
C ALA A 19 -0.49 0.44 6.41
N MET A 20 0.50 -0.29 6.91
CA MET A 20 0.87 -0.30 8.32
C MET A 20 2.37 -0.56 8.47
N GLY A 21 3.03 0.22 9.32
CA GLY A 21 4.41 -0.02 9.75
C GLY A 21 4.47 -0.57 11.18
N VAL A 22 5.40 -1.47 11.43
CA VAL A 22 5.69 -1.99 12.77
C VAL A 22 7.11 -1.58 13.16
N PHE A 23 7.26 -1.03 14.36
CA PHE A 23 8.56 -0.68 14.92
C PHE A 23 8.81 -1.45 16.20
N GLN A 24 10.02 -1.95 16.36
CA GLN A 24 10.43 -2.58 17.60
C GLN A 24 10.55 -1.54 18.71
N TYR A 25 10.16 -1.92 19.92
CA TYR A 25 10.36 -1.10 21.09
C TYR A 25 11.86 -0.89 21.35
N SER A 26 12.26 0.36 21.49
CA SER A 26 13.60 0.79 21.92
C SER A 26 13.49 1.35 23.35
N PRO A 27 14.28 0.82 24.31
CA PRO A 27 14.20 1.28 25.69
C PRO A 27 14.75 2.70 25.83
N GLU A 28 13.97 3.55 26.50
CA GLU A 28 14.37 4.92 26.86
C GLU A 28 14.47 5.07 28.38
N GLY A 29 15.61 5.56 28.87
CA GLY A 29 15.84 5.84 30.28
C GLY A 29 14.86 6.88 30.83
N GLY A 30 14.39 6.68 32.08
CA GLY A 30 13.47 7.60 32.75
C GLY A 30 12.01 7.48 32.36
N THR A 31 11.65 6.53 31.46
CA THR A 31 10.26 6.23 31.12
C THR A 31 9.74 5.03 31.91
N VAL A 32 8.39 4.95 32.07
CA VAL A 32 7.76 3.78 32.71
C VAL A 32 8.05 2.51 31.90
N ALA A 33 8.04 2.59 30.57
CA ALA A 33 8.34 1.46 29.70
C ALA A 33 9.80 1.00 29.84
N GLY A 34 10.75 1.95 29.95
CA GLY A 34 12.16 1.63 30.20
C GLY A 34 12.39 0.97 31.59
N THR A 35 11.62 1.37 32.60
CA THR A 35 11.66 0.72 33.91
C THR A 35 11.12 -0.71 33.86
N LEU A 36 10.05 -0.96 33.09
CA LEU A 36 9.50 -2.31 32.90
C LEU A 36 10.45 -3.19 32.07
N ASP A 37 11.12 -2.64 31.09
CA ASP A 37 12.08 -3.39 30.26
C ASP A 37 13.36 -3.76 31.04
N ALA A 38 13.73 -3.00 32.07
CA ALA A 38 14.83 -3.30 32.98
C ALA A 38 14.54 -4.46 33.93
N ASP A 39 13.29 -4.86 34.10
CA ASP A 39 12.88 -6.05 34.82
C ASP A 39 13.06 -7.29 33.95
N GLU A 40 13.99 -8.17 34.26
CA GLU A 40 14.27 -9.38 33.47
C GLU A 40 13.04 -10.27 33.27
N SER A 41 12.05 -10.24 34.18
CA SER A 41 10.82 -11.02 34.05
C SER A 41 9.83 -10.45 33.03
N LEU A 42 9.96 -9.15 32.67
CA LEU A 42 9.12 -8.42 31.74
C LEU A 42 9.84 -8.11 30.42
N HIS A 43 11.16 -8.17 30.42
CA HIS A 43 11.99 -7.94 29.24
C HIS A 43 11.62 -8.88 28.09
N VAL A 44 11.52 -8.32 26.88
CA VAL A 44 11.29 -9.08 25.65
C VAL A 44 12.59 -9.13 24.85
N PRO A 45 13.21 -10.30 24.68
CA PRO A 45 14.45 -10.44 23.91
C PRO A 45 14.31 -9.95 22.47
N ASP A 46 15.39 -9.40 21.89
CA ASP A 46 15.39 -8.79 20.56
C ASP A 46 15.00 -9.77 19.45
N ASN A 47 15.42 -11.03 19.56
CA ASN A 47 15.00 -12.08 18.61
C ASN A 47 13.48 -12.31 18.62
N ILE A 48 12.83 -12.16 19.79
CA ILE A 48 11.37 -12.25 19.89
C ILE A 48 10.70 -10.99 19.33
N LYS A 49 11.29 -9.79 19.54
CA LYS A 49 10.79 -8.55 18.93
C LYS A 49 10.84 -8.66 17.41
N SER A 50 11.98 -9.08 16.85
CA SER A 50 12.16 -9.26 15.40
C SER A 50 11.21 -10.30 14.80
N SER A 51 11.03 -11.44 15.48
CA SER A 51 10.08 -12.47 15.02
C SER A 51 8.65 -11.93 14.96
N ARG A 52 8.23 -11.16 15.97
CA ARG A 52 6.89 -10.57 16.03
C ARG A 52 6.67 -9.47 14.98
N GLU A 53 7.69 -8.65 14.75
CA GLU A 53 7.66 -7.64 13.67
C GLU A 53 7.49 -8.32 12.32
N THR A 54 8.31 -9.35 12.03
CA THR A 54 8.23 -10.10 10.77
C THR A 54 6.85 -10.73 10.58
N GLU A 55 6.28 -11.37 11.62
CA GLU A 55 4.95 -11.99 11.55
C GLU A 55 3.86 -10.97 11.22
N LEU A 56 3.87 -9.80 11.87
CA LEU A 56 2.88 -8.75 11.62
C LEU A 56 3.06 -8.08 10.25
N MET A 57 4.31 -7.89 9.82
CA MET A 57 4.60 -7.30 8.51
C MET A 57 4.22 -8.23 7.37
N LEU A 58 4.42 -9.55 7.49
CA LEU A 58 3.99 -10.53 6.50
C LEU A 58 2.45 -10.55 6.38
N LEU A 59 1.74 -10.53 7.50
CA LEU A 59 0.28 -10.45 7.48
C LEU A 59 -0.22 -9.18 6.78
N GLN A 60 0.39 -8.03 7.09
CA GLN A 60 0.05 -6.76 6.42
C GLN A 60 0.37 -6.79 4.93
N GLN A 61 1.45 -7.45 4.53
CA GLN A 61 1.81 -7.62 3.12
C GLN A 61 0.73 -8.38 2.35
N GLU A 62 0.25 -9.51 2.89
CA GLU A 62 -0.83 -10.29 2.27
C GLU A 62 -2.08 -9.42 2.07
N ILE A 63 -2.48 -8.68 3.10
CA ILE A 63 -3.65 -7.77 3.03
C ILE A 63 -3.45 -6.68 1.98
N ALA A 64 -2.28 -6.07 1.91
CA ALA A 64 -2.00 -5.01 0.94
C ALA A 64 -2.05 -5.53 -0.50
N PHE A 65 -1.53 -6.74 -0.75
CA PHE A 65 -1.59 -7.37 -2.08
C PHE A 65 -3.03 -7.71 -2.47
N ASP A 66 -3.82 -8.25 -1.55
CA ASP A 66 -5.23 -8.56 -1.78
C ASP A 66 -6.05 -7.29 -2.06
N ASN A 67 -5.80 -6.22 -1.32
CA ASN A 67 -6.44 -4.92 -1.55
C ASN A 67 -6.07 -4.34 -2.92
N ALA A 68 -4.80 -4.38 -3.32
CA ALA A 68 -4.34 -3.92 -4.63
C ALA A 68 -4.97 -4.74 -5.76
N ALA A 69 -5.00 -6.06 -5.62
CA ALA A 69 -5.64 -6.96 -6.58
C ALA A 69 -7.15 -6.69 -6.70
N TYR A 70 -7.83 -6.52 -5.56
CA TYR A 70 -9.27 -6.20 -5.54
C TYR A 70 -9.57 -4.87 -6.26
N VAL A 71 -8.78 -3.82 -5.99
CA VAL A 71 -8.93 -2.51 -6.66
C VAL A 71 -8.74 -2.64 -8.17
N ALA A 72 -7.82 -3.50 -8.61
CA ALA A 72 -7.58 -3.78 -10.03
C ALA A 72 -8.74 -4.57 -10.67
N GLU A 73 -9.23 -5.62 -9.99
CA GLU A 73 -10.37 -6.42 -10.48
C GLU A 73 -11.65 -5.59 -10.62
N GLN A 74 -11.88 -4.65 -9.69
CA GLN A 74 -13.02 -3.74 -9.74
C GLN A 74 -12.84 -2.60 -10.75
N GLU A 75 -11.71 -2.53 -11.44
CA GLU A 75 -11.38 -1.45 -12.37
C GLU A 75 -11.63 -0.05 -11.75
N CYS A 76 -11.26 0.11 -10.48
CA CYS A 76 -11.53 1.34 -9.74
C CYS A 76 -10.97 2.58 -10.42
N LEU A 77 -11.67 3.70 -10.27
CA LEU A 77 -11.25 5.00 -10.81
C LEU A 77 -10.64 5.86 -9.71
N PHE A 78 -9.38 6.25 -9.88
CA PHE A 78 -8.68 7.16 -8.98
C PHE A 78 -8.19 8.41 -9.70
N ASP A 79 -8.09 9.50 -8.96
CA ASP A 79 -7.31 10.67 -9.38
C ASP A 79 -5.86 10.43 -9.01
N VAL A 80 -4.98 10.43 -10.01
CA VAL A 80 -3.55 10.16 -9.87
C VAL A 80 -2.79 11.46 -10.12
N LEU A 81 -1.98 11.86 -9.16
CA LEU A 81 -1.02 12.95 -9.29
C LEU A 81 0.26 12.39 -9.91
N ILE A 82 0.66 12.93 -11.07
CA ILE A 82 1.86 12.50 -11.78
C ILE A 82 3.10 13.10 -11.13
N ASP A 83 4.06 12.25 -10.77
CA ASP A 83 5.36 12.65 -10.21
C ASP A 83 6.41 12.86 -11.31
N GLY A 84 6.42 11.99 -12.33
CA GLY A 84 7.36 12.10 -13.45
C GLY A 84 7.36 10.87 -14.36
N PRO A 85 8.15 10.91 -15.44
CA PRO A 85 8.33 9.74 -16.29
C PRO A 85 9.14 8.65 -15.56
N LEU A 86 8.87 7.38 -15.88
CA LEU A 86 9.72 6.27 -15.45
C LEU A 86 10.96 6.20 -16.35
N GLU A 87 12.13 6.14 -15.74
CA GLU A 87 13.38 6.05 -16.50
C GLU A 87 13.46 4.72 -17.26
N GLY A 88 13.76 4.80 -18.55
CA GLY A 88 13.97 3.64 -19.41
C GLY A 88 12.70 3.05 -20.03
N GLU A 89 11.51 3.58 -19.73
CA GLU A 89 10.24 3.07 -20.23
C GLU A 89 9.39 4.18 -20.85
N ASP A 90 9.31 4.21 -22.17
CA ASP A 90 8.47 5.18 -22.89
C ASP A 90 6.98 4.93 -22.66
N GLY A 91 6.24 5.98 -22.31
CA GLY A 91 4.80 5.92 -22.05
C GLY A 91 4.42 5.48 -20.64
N TYR A 92 5.40 5.26 -19.75
CA TYR A 92 5.18 4.93 -18.35
C TYR A 92 5.53 6.11 -17.44
N TRP A 93 4.65 6.36 -16.48
CA TRP A 93 4.73 7.51 -15.59
C TRP A 93 4.56 7.04 -14.14
N SER A 94 5.39 7.54 -13.26
CA SER A 94 5.19 7.39 -11.82
C SER A 94 4.19 8.44 -11.35
N GLY A 95 3.28 8.03 -10.48
CA GLY A 95 2.32 8.88 -9.84
C GLY A 95 1.82 8.28 -8.54
N ARG A 96 0.91 8.97 -7.89
CA ARG A 96 0.32 8.54 -6.61
C ARG A 96 -1.15 8.89 -6.51
N CYS A 97 -1.90 8.00 -5.87
CA CYS A 97 -3.27 8.24 -5.44
C CYS A 97 -3.29 8.95 -4.08
N TYR A 98 -4.46 9.40 -3.64
CA TYR A 98 -4.65 10.15 -2.38
C TYR A 98 -4.17 9.41 -1.12
N HIS A 99 -4.12 8.09 -1.14
CA HIS A 99 -3.72 7.23 -0.02
C HIS A 99 -2.25 6.81 -0.04
N GLN A 100 -1.47 7.25 -1.04
CA GLN A 100 -0.07 6.89 -1.23
C GLN A 100 0.84 8.08 -0.88
N ALA A 101 1.68 7.94 0.14
CA ALA A 101 2.67 8.94 0.51
C ALA A 101 3.90 8.84 -0.41
N PRO A 102 4.44 9.99 -0.89
CA PRO A 102 5.60 10.00 -1.75
C PRO A 102 6.82 9.36 -1.06
N GLU A 103 7.57 8.55 -1.79
CA GLU A 103 8.84 7.90 -1.37
C GLU A 103 8.73 6.93 -0.19
N VAL A 104 7.54 6.74 0.39
CA VAL A 104 7.31 5.89 1.57
C VAL A 104 6.42 4.70 1.21
N ASP A 105 5.31 4.97 0.50
CA ASP A 105 4.35 3.95 0.12
C ASP A 105 4.60 3.46 -1.33
N ALA A 106 3.81 2.47 -1.72
CA ALA A 106 3.69 2.04 -3.10
C ALA A 106 3.25 3.19 -4.02
N ARG A 107 3.55 3.08 -5.28
CA ARG A 107 3.21 4.07 -6.32
C ARG A 107 2.13 3.56 -7.26
N THR A 108 1.58 4.47 -8.03
CA THR A 108 0.72 4.15 -9.16
C THR A 108 1.48 4.37 -10.46
N ILE A 109 1.69 3.32 -11.23
CA ILE A 109 2.32 3.38 -12.55
C ILE A 109 1.23 3.66 -13.58
N VAL A 110 1.31 4.82 -14.25
CA VAL A 110 0.35 5.22 -15.29
C VAL A 110 0.92 4.94 -16.66
N ILE A 111 0.22 4.10 -17.43
CA ILE A 111 0.54 3.78 -18.81
C ILE A 111 -0.30 4.68 -19.72
N SER A 112 0.32 5.64 -20.40
CA SER A 112 -0.36 6.61 -21.25
C SER A 112 0.24 6.68 -22.64
N LYS A 113 -0.65 6.79 -23.65
CA LYS A 113 -0.28 7.03 -25.06
C LYS A 113 0.15 8.47 -25.29
N SER A 114 -0.33 9.38 -24.45
CA SER A 114 -0.03 10.81 -24.52
C SER A 114 1.03 11.17 -23.47
N PRO A 115 1.92 12.13 -23.76
CA PRO A 115 2.87 12.60 -22.76
C PRO A 115 2.14 13.29 -21.61
N LEU A 116 2.52 12.97 -20.39
CA LEU A 116 2.02 13.59 -19.17
C LEU A 116 3.06 14.57 -18.62
N SER A 117 2.68 15.34 -17.61
CA SER A 117 3.58 16.32 -16.99
C SER A 117 3.58 16.14 -15.46
N PRO A 118 4.76 16.28 -14.80
CA PRO A 118 4.82 16.31 -13.34
C PRO A 118 3.88 17.36 -12.75
N GLY A 119 3.16 17.01 -11.70
CA GLY A 119 2.14 17.85 -11.08
C GLY A 119 0.78 17.80 -11.74
N GLN A 120 0.61 17.10 -12.85
CA GLN A 120 -0.67 16.89 -13.48
C GLN A 120 -1.52 15.93 -12.66
N LEU A 121 -2.78 16.31 -12.37
CA LEU A 121 -3.78 15.43 -11.77
C LEU A 121 -4.66 14.85 -12.88
N ILE A 122 -4.74 13.53 -12.96
CA ILE A 122 -5.45 12.85 -14.05
C ILE A 122 -6.32 11.72 -13.51
N ARG A 123 -7.54 11.62 -14.03
CA ARG A 123 -8.45 10.51 -13.73
C ARG A 123 -7.99 9.25 -14.44
N CYS A 124 -7.68 8.20 -13.70
CA CYS A 124 -7.19 6.93 -14.19
C CYS A 124 -8.07 5.77 -13.75
N LYS A 125 -8.18 4.76 -14.61
CA LYS A 125 -8.72 3.45 -14.30
C LYS A 125 -7.56 2.55 -13.85
N ILE A 126 -7.71 1.85 -12.75
CA ILE A 126 -6.77 0.82 -12.34
C ILE A 126 -7.00 -0.41 -13.21
N ILE A 127 -5.94 -0.92 -13.81
CA ILE A 127 -5.98 -2.02 -14.78
C ILE A 127 -5.17 -3.24 -14.34
N GLY A 128 -4.45 -3.14 -13.22
CA GLY A 128 -3.66 -4.21 -12.66
C GLY A 128 -2.96 -3.78 -11.37
N SER A 129 -2.27 -4.72 -10.76
CA SER A 129 -1.37 -4.49 -9.64
C SER A 129 -0.12 -5.35 -9.80
N ASP A 130 0.99 -4.88 -9.27
CA ASP A 130 2.25 -5.61 -9.18
C ASP A 130 2.75 -5.46 -7.74
N GLU A 131 2.53 -6.49 -6.93
CA GLU A 131 2.73 -6.46 -5.49
C GLU A 131 1.96 -5.29 -4.84
N TYR A 132 2.68 -4.26 -4.39
CA TYR A 132 2.10 -3.04 -3.79
C TYR A 132 1.73 -1.98 -4.82
N ASP A 133 2.38 -1.98 -5.99
CA ASP A 133 2.20 -0.94 -7.00
C ASP A 133 0.90 -1.16 -7.78
N LEU A 134 0.20 -0.07 -8.09
CA LEU A 134 -0.97 -0.09 -8.95
C LEU A 134 -0.57 0.23 -10.39
N LEU A 135 -1.15 -0.49 -11.34
CA LEU A 135 -1.07 -0.17 -12.77
C LEU A 135 -2.35 0.54 -13.18
N ALA A 136 -2.20 1.68 -13.83
CA ALA A 136 -3.32 2.53 -14.19
C ALA A 136 -3.23 3.02 -15.64
N ARG A 137 -4.36 3.41 -16.21
CA ARG A 137 -4.45 4.07 -17.52
C ARG A 137 -5.40 5.27 -17.43
N PRO A 138 -5.10 6.39 -18.12
CA PRO A 138 -6.04 7.50 -18.21
C PRO A 138 -7.43 7.00 -18.64
N GLU A 139 -8.47 7.41 -17.93
CA GLU A 139 -9.86 7.01 -18.24
C GLU A 139 -10.22 7.36 -19.70
N SER A 140 -9.71 8.48 -20.21
CA SER A 140 -9.90 8.91 -21.59
C SER A 140 -9.29 7.97 -22.64
N GLU A 141 -8.32 7.15 -22.25
CA GLU A 141 -7.64 6.18 -23.10
C GLU A 141 -8.21 4.75 -22.97
N CYS A 142 -9.13 4.54 -22.03
CA CYS A 142 -9.85 3.28 -21.88
C CYS A 142 -10.96 3.20 -22.95
N GLU A 143 -11.09 2.05 -23.61
CA GLU A 143 -12.16 1.83 -24.58
C GLU A 143 -13.52 1.95 -23.89
N ARG A 144 -14.37 2.87 -24.37
CA ARG A 144 -15.78 2.89 -23.98
C ARG A 144 -16.47 1.70 -24.66
N VAL A 145 -16.94 0.76 -23.85
CA VAL A 145 -17.88 -0.25 -24.32
C VAL A 145 -19.16 0.51 -24.72
N VAL A 146 -19.28 0.85 -25.99
CA VAL A 146 -20.53 1.39 -26.53
C VAL A 146 -21.48 0.20 -26.63
N SER A 147 -22.35 0.07 -25.66
CA SER A 147 -23.53 -0.82 -25.80
C SER A 147 -24.38 -0.26 -26.93
N LEU A 148 -24.38 -0.95 -28.07
CA LEU A 148 -25.31 -0.64 -29.16
C LEU A 148 -26.73 -0.76 -28.61
N PRO A 149 -27.61 0.23 -28.83
CA PRO A 149 -29.02 0.08 -28.50
C PRO A 149 -29.57 -1.10 -29.28
N ILE A 150 -30.08 -2.10 -28.57
CA ILE A 150 -30.83 -3.19 -29.16
C ILE A 150 -32.11 -2.56 -29.68
N SER A 151 -32.16 -2.31 -30.99
CA SER A 151 -33.38 -1.92 -31.65
C SER A 151 -34.34 -3.12 -31.63
N GLY A 152 -35.38 -3.03 -30.78
CA GLY A 152 -36.53 -3.93 -30.79
C GLY A 152 -37.49 -3.55 -31.87
#